data_eb7032258cb592875a1455fcfe088198
#
_entry.id   eb7032258cb592875a1455fcfe088198
#
_cell.length_a   1.000
_cell.length_b   1.000
_cell.length_c   1.000
_cell.angle_alpha   90.00
_cell.angle_beta   90.00
_cell.angle_gamma   90.00
#
_symmetry.space_group_name_H-M   'P 1'
#
loop_
_entity.id
_entity.type
_entity.pdbx_description
1 polymer ?
#
loop_
_entity_poly.entity_id
_entity_poly.type
_entity_poly.pdbx_seq_one_letter_code
_entity_poly.pdbx_strand_id
1 'polypeptide(L)'
;IEAGSSHETALKLDVNAGVELYYDNSKKFQTTTNGILTSGRAEIDGNCFPYSDNNNSLGIAGNRWTTVFATNATINTSDKNEKNTIVESDLGLDFINQLKPISYKWNKDDGKTHYGLIAQDIEETLTNVGKTIADFGGIFKEPNSAMGLSYTELIAPLIKAVQELSAEVAALKAS
;
A
#
# COMPACT_ATOMS: atom_id res chain seq x y z
N ILE A 1 -25.14 -22.39 22.27
CA ILE A 1 -26.10 -23.35 21.66
C ILE A 1 -25.26 -24.50 21.12
N GLU A 2 -25.52 -25.67 21.61
CA GLU A 2 -24.96 -26.93 21.09
C GLU A 2 -25.95 -27.48 20.06
N ALA A 3 -25.44 -27.96 18.95
CA ALA A 3 -26.27 -28.54 17.89
C ALA A 3 -25.76 -29.94 17.54
N GLY A 4 -26.69 -30.88 17.41
CA GLY A 4 -26.40 -32.26 17.00
C GLY A 4 -26.16 -33.24 18.16
N SER A 5 -26.01 -34.51 17.81
CA SER A 5 -25.82 -35.64 18.77
C SER A 5 -24.38 -35.77 19.26
N SER A 6 -23.43 -34.98 18.76
CA SER A 6 -22.00 -35.05 19.06
C SER A 6 -21.51 -34.03 20.09
N HIS A 7 -22.41 -33.25 20.72
CA HIS A 7 -22.09 -32.19 21.69
C HIS A 7 -21.09 -31.15 21.16
N GLU A 8 -21.17 -30.82 19.86
CA GLU A 8 -20.32 -29.81 19.25
C GLU A 8 -20.83 -28.39 19.53
N THR A 9 -19.91 -27.49 19.84
CA THR A 9 -20.23 -26.07 20.01
C THR A 9 -20.45 -25.46 18.64
N ALA A 10 -21.63 -24.91 18.36
CA ALA A 10 -21.93 -24.13 17.15
C ALA A 10 -21.82 -22.62 17.39
N LEU A 11 -22.30 -22.17 18.56
CA LEU A 11 -22.36 -20.77 18.95
C LEU A 11 -22.09 -20.63 20.45
N LYS A 12 -21.19 -19.67 20.77
CA LYS A 12 -20.96 -19.26 22.16
C LYS A 12 -21.24 -17.78 22.31
N LEU A 13 -22.00 -17.42 23.33
CA LEU A 13 -22.34 -16.05 23.71
C LEU A 13 -21.88 -15.81 25.13
N ASP A 14 -20.93 -14.93 25.32
CA ASP A 14 -20.45 -14.54 26.64
C ASP A 14 -20.74 -13.07 26.90
N VAL A 15 -21.33 -12.76 28.02
CA VAL A 15 -21.53 -11.37 28.48
C VAL A 15 -20.14 -10.75 28.69
N ASN A 16 -19.88 -9.63 28.03
CA ASN A 16 -18.60 -8.91 28.04
C ASN A 16 -17.42 -9.64 27.35
N ALA A 17 -17.63 -10.79 26.69
CA ALA A 17 -16.59 -11.48 25.93
C ALA A 17 -16.88 -11.61 24.42
N GLY A 18 -18.15 -11.44 24.01
CA GLY A 18 -18.54 -11.39 22.61
C GLY A 18 -19.21 -12.65 22.07
N VAL A 19 -19.26 -12.75 20.76
CA VAL A 19 -19.90 -13.85 20.01
C VAL A 19 -18.82 -14.66 19.31
N GLU A 20 -18.93 -15.99 19.42
CA GLU A 20 -18.06 -16.93 18.73
C GLU A 20 -18.89 -17.92 17.91
N LEU A 21 -18.54 -18.14 16.65
CA LEU A 21 -19.14 -19.14 15.77
C LEU A 21 -18.12 -20.25 15.48
N TYR A 22 -18.59 -21.47 15.51
CA TYR A 22 -17.77 -22.66 15.34
C TYR A 22 -18.26 -23.52 14.17
N TYR A 23 -17.34 -24.25 13.58
CA TYR A 23 -17.59 -25.36 12.68
C TYR A 23 -16.65 -26.50 13.05
N ASP A 24 -17.20 -27.66 13.33
CA ASP A 24 -16.47 -28.86 13.76
C ASP A 24 -15.52 -28.55 14.93
N ASN A 25 -16.08 -27.99 16.03
CA ASN A 25 -15.38 -27.53 17.24
C ASN A 25 -14.21 -26.52 16.98
N SER A 26 -14.05 -26.08 15.76
CA SER A 26 -13.03 -25.07 15.39
C SER A 26 -13.67 -23.70 15.26
N LYS A 27 -13.18 -22.72 16.01
CA LYS A 27 -13.68 -21.34 15.95
C LYS A 27 -13.35 -20.71 14.59
N LYS A 28 -14.37 -20.20 13.89
CA LYS A 28 -14.27 -19.56 12.55
C LYS A 28 -14.48 -18.07 12.57
N PHE A 29 -15.26 -17.55 13.50
CA PHE A 29 -15.59 -16.14 13.62
C PHE A 29 -15.69 -15.74 15.08
N GLN A 30 -15.25 -14.55 15.43
CA GLN A 30 -15.51 -13.96 16.74
C GLN A 30 -15.57 -12.43 16.65
N THR A 31 -16.37 -11.83 17.55
CA THR A 31 -16.27 -10.40 17.85
C THR A 31 -15.14 -10.15 18.85
N THR A 32 -14.44 -9.03 18.70
CA THR A 32 -13.36 -8.59 19.58
C THR A 32 -13.54 -7.11 19.93
N THR A 33 -12.75 -6.60 20.85
CA THR A 33 -12.75 -5.16 21.19
C THR A 33 -12.41 -4.28 19.97
N ASN A 34 -11.69 -4.80 18.98
CA ASN A 34 -11.22 -4.07 17.81
C ASN A 34 -11.99 -4.41 16.51
N GLY A 35 -13.09 -5.18 16.62
CA GLY A 35 -13.89 -5.60 15.47
C GLY A 35 -14.16 -7.08 15.40
N ILE A 36 -13.95 -7.70 14.26
CA ILE A 36 -14.19 -9.13 14.03
C ILE A 36 -12.90 -9.84 13.62
N LEU A 37 -12.77 -11.08 14.05
CA LEU A 37 -11.72 -11.99 13.61
C LEU A 37 -12.33 -13.20 12.92
N THR A 38 -11.87 -13.50 11.70
CA THR A 38 -12.19 -14.71 10.96
C THR A 38 -10.97 -15.62 10.90
N SER A 39 -11.15 -16.91 11.18
CA SER A 39 -10.10 -17.93 11.04
C SER A 39 -10.33 -18.72 9.75
N GLY A 40 -9.47 -18.52 8.78
CA GLY A 40 -9.56 -19.10 7.44
C GLY A 40 -9.99 -18.09 6.39
N ARG A 41 -10.80 -18.54 5.41
CA ARG A 41 -11.26 -17.74 4.29
C ARG A 41 -12.52 -16.95 4.64
N ALA A 42 -12.55 -15.67 4.25
CA ALA A 42 -13.76 -14.86 4.21
C ALA A 42 -14.17 -14.65 2.75
N GLU A 43 -15.41 -15.01 2.41
CA GLU A 43 -16.03 -14.73 1.10
C GLU A 43 -17.11 -13.67 1.29
N ILE A 44 -17.12 -12.69 0.40
CA ILE A 44 -18.08 -11.59 0.40
C ILE A 44 -18.82 -11.63 -0.94
N ASP A 45 -20.12 -11.90 -0.88
CA ASP A 45 -21.00 -11.82 -2.05
C ASP A 45 -21.51 -10.37 -2.16
N GLY A 46 -20.71 -9.52 -2.78
CA GLY A 46 -20.99 -8.10 -2.96
C GLY A 46 -19.77 -7.21 -2.74
N ASN A 47 -20.01 -5.92 -2.64
CA ASN A 47 -18.95 -4.94 -2.44
C ASN A 47 -18.45 -4.91 -1.00
N CYS A 48 -17.12 -4.80 -0.83
CA CYS A 48 -16.48 -4.50 0.44
C CYS A 48 -15.95 -3.06 0.39
N PHE A 49 -16.46 -2.19 1.24
CA PHE A 49 -16.05 -0.79 1.32
C PHE A 49 -15.91 -0.33 2.78
N PRO A 50 -15.10 0.68 3.06
CA PRO A 50 -14.95 1.21 4.41
C PRO A 50 -16.22 1.95 4.84
N TYR A 51 -16.48 2.01 6.15
CA TYR A 51 -17.62 2.74 6.72
C TYR A 51 -17.56 4.25 6.43
N SER A 52 -16.36 4.82 6.42
CA SER A 52 -16.13 6.24 6.15
C SER A 52 -15.16 6.41 4.99
N ASP A 53 -15.46 7.39 4.11
CA ASP A 53 -14.61 7.72 2.97
C ASP A 53 -13.23 8.21 3.44
N ASN A 54 -12.19 7.81 2.73
CA ASN A 54 -10.78 8.22 2.90
C ASN A 54 -10.24 8.16 4.36
N ASN A 55 -10.77 7.26 5.19
CA ASN A 55 -10.41 7.15 6.60
C ASN A 55 -9.93 5.75 7.04
N ASN A 56 -9.93 4.77 6.15
CA ASN A 56 -9.59 3.38 6.49
C ASN A 56 -8.66 2.78 5.45
N SER A 57 -7.69 2.00 5.90
CA SER A 57 -6.73 1.31 5.05
C SER A 57 -7.10 -0.17 4.87
N LEU A 58 -6.77 -0.74 3.71
CA LEU A 58 -6.75 -2.18 3.50
C LEU A 58 -5.35 -2.73 3.85
N GLY A 59 -5.21 -3.23 5.06
CA GLY A 59 -3.91 -3.60 5.65
C GLY A 59 -3.20 -2.41 6.32
N ILE A 60 -2.13 -2.71 7.03
CA ILE A 60 -1.27 -1.74 7.72
C ILE A 60 0.20 -2.16 7.57
N ALA A 61 1.15 -1.29 7.91
CA ALA A 61 2.59 -1.55 7.75
C ALA A 61 3.08 -2.85 8.42
N GLY A 62 2.51 -3.23 9.56
CA GLY A 62 2.83 -4.48 10.27
C GLY A 62 2.02 -5.70 9.80
N ASN A 63 0.87 -5.52 9.14
CA ASN A 63 -0.03 -6.59 8.69
C ASN A 63 -0.43 -6.36 7.23
N ARG A 64 0.47 -6.67 6.34
CA ARG A 64 0.35 -6.45 4.89
C ARG A 64 -0.25 -7.67 4.19
N TRP A 65 -1.04 -7.44 3.17
CA TRP A 65 -1.41 -8.49 2.22
C TRP A 65 -0.18 -8.93 1.43
N THR A 66 0.00 -10.22 1.26
CA THR A 66 1.07 -10.77 0.41
C THR A 66 0.84 -10.42 -1.05
N THR A 67 -0.40 -10.53 -1.50
CA THR A 67 -0.80 -10.27 -2.89
C THR A 67 -2.28 -9.84 -2.91
N VAL A 68 -2.60 -8.87 -3.75
CA VAL A 68 -3.97 -8.48 -4.09
C VAL A 68 -4.20 -8.77 -5.56
N PHE A 69 -5.14 -9.67 -5.87
CA PHE A 69 -5.57 -9.94 -7.24
C PHE A 69 -6.79 -9.08 -7.56
N ALA A 70 -6.67 -8.22 -8.54
CA ALA A 70 -7.76 -7.39 -9.06
C ALA A 70 -7.68 -7.35 -10.58
N THR A 71 -8.83 -7.31 -11.26
CA THR A 71 -8.88 -7.19 -12.73
C THR A 71 -8.29 -5.87 -13.20
N ASN A 72 -8.54 -4.80 -12.45
CA ASN A 72 -7.98 -3.47 -12.71
C ASN A 72 -7.06 -3.06 -11.57
N ALA A 73 -6.08 -2.21 -11.89
CA ALA A 73 -5.22 -1.59 -10.89
C ALA A 73 -6.01 -0.66 -9.96
N THR A 74 -5.38 -0.24 -8.87
CA THR A 74 -5.93 0.77 -7.96
C THR A 74 -6.26 2.06 -8.72
N ILE A 75 -7.48 2.57 -8.55
CA ILE A 75 -7.89 3.87 -9.07
C ILE A 75 -7.67 4.90 -7.96
N ASN A 76 -6.75 5.83 -8.18
CA ASN A 76 -6.50 6.92 -7.25
C ASN A 76 -7.36 8.13 -7.63
N THR A 77 -8.01 8.73 -6.63
CA THR A 77 -8.70 10.02 -6.82
C THR A 77 -7.72 11.06 -7.34
N SER A 78 -8.08 11.73 -8.44
CA SER A 78 -7.24 12.75 -9.08
C SER A 78 -8.04 13.99 -9.52
N ASP A 79 -9.21 14.21 -8.90
CA ASP A 79 -10.02 15.39 -9.14
C ASP A 79 -9.28 16.65 -8.66
N LYS A 80 -9.33 17.71 -9.46
CA LYS A 80 -8.72 19.00 -9.14
C LYS A 80 -9.30 19.60 -7.85
N ASN A 81 -10.58 19.37 -7.58
CA ASN A 81 -11.26 19.92 -6.41
C ASN A 81 -10.84 19.27 -5.09
N GLU A 82 -10.21 18.08 -5.17
CA GLU A 82 -9.64 17.37 -4.02
C GLU A 82 -8.18 17.73 -3.74
N LYS A 83 -7.63 18.69 -4.52
CA LYS A 83 -6.23 19.11 -4.45
C LYS A 83 -6.12 20.60 -4.17
N ASN A 84 -5.07 20.98 -3.47
CA ASN A 84 -4.69 22.38 -3.25
C ASN A 84 -3.22 22.62 -3.61
N THR A 85 -2.78 23.87 -3.61
CA THR A 85 -1.37 24.25 -3.88
C THR A 85 -0.82 23.60 -5.16
N ILE A 86 -1.64 23.63 -6.22
CA ILE A 86 -1.29 23.00 -7.49
C ILE A 86 -0.23 23.85 -8.23
N VAL A 87 0.97 23.30 -8.36
CA VAL A 87 2.09 23.90 -9.07
C VAL A 87 2.72 22.87 -10.01
N GLU A 88 3.59 23.29 -10.93
CA GLU A 88 4.37 22.37 -11.74
C GLU A 88 5.30 21.51 -10.88
N SER A 89 5.55 20.26 -11.31
CA SER A 89 6.48 19.37 -10.62
C SER A 89 7.89 19.96 -10.65
N ASP A 90 8.51 20.06 -9.50
CA ASP A 90 9.90 20.45 -9.28
C ASP A 90 10.84 19.24 -9.10
N LEU A 91 10.29 18.03 -9.16
CA LEU A 91 11.03 16.78 -9.29
C LEU A 91 10.99 16.34 -10.76
N GLY A 92 12.12 16.39 -11.44
CA GLY A 92 12.28 16.10 -12.87
C GLY A 92 13.53 15.28 -13.14
N LEU A 93 14.26 15.63 -14.19
CA LEU A 93 15.40 14.88 -14.73
C LEU A 93 16.53 14.72 -13.70
N ASP A 94 16.87 15.78 -12.97
CA ASP A 94 17.92 15.73 -11.94
C ASP A 94 17.59 14.74 -10.81
N PHE A 95 16.35 14.74 -10.31
CA PHE A 95 15.89 13.77 -9.32
C PHE A 95 15.93 12.35 -9.86
N ILE A 96 15.36 12.11 -11.05
CA ILE A 96 15.27 10.77 -11.66
C ILE A 96 16.65 10.19 -11.93
N ASN A 97 17.60 10.99 -12.40
CA ASN A 97 18.98 10.55 -12.68
C ASN A 97 19.76 10.12 -11.43
N GLN A 98 19.38 10.59 -10.26
CA GLN A 98 20.00 10.22 -9.00
C GLN A 98 19.38 8.95 -8.36
N LEU A 99 18.23 8.47 -8.84
CA LEU A 99 17.64 7.23 -8.35
C LEU A 99 18.52 6.03 -8.74
N LYS A 100 18.56 5.03 -7.85
CA LYS A 100 19.40 3.83 -8.01
C LYS A 100 18.50 2.58 -8.21
N PRO A 101 18.10 2.25 -9.46
CA PRO A 101 17.37 1.01 -9.72
C PRO A 101 18.23 -0.21 -9.38
N ILE A 102 17.64 -1.17 -8.67
CA ILE A 102 18.31 -2.38 -8.22
C ILE A 102 17.54 -3.65 -8.62
N SER A 103 18.23 -4.76 -8.63
CA SER A 103 17.63 -6.10 -8.53
C SER A 103 17.88 -6.67 -7.14
N TYR A 104 16.90 -7.38 -6.58
CA TYR A 104 17.00 -7.93 -5.23
C TYR A 104 16.22 -9.23 -5.07
N LYS A 105 16.42 -9.89 -3.93
CA LYS A 105 15.59 -10.99 -3.44
C LYS A 105 15.03 -10.62 -2.07
N TRP A 106 13.82 -11.08 -1.78
CA TRP A 106 13.28 -10.95 -0.44
C TRP A 106 14.03 -11.83 0.57
N ASN A 107 14.20 -11.37 1.81
CA ASN A 107 14.75 -12.20 2.88
C ASN A 107 13.94 -13.48 3.11
N LYS A 108 12.61 -13.40 2.94
CA LYS A 108 11.75 -14.57 2.80
C LYS A 108 11.69 -14.91 1.31
N ASP A 109 12.61 -15.75 0.88
CA ASP A 109 12.81 -16.12 -0.51
C ASP A 109 11.51 -16.70 -1.13
N ASP A 110 11.11 -16.16 -2.27
CA ASP A 110 10.01 -16.65 -3.10
C ASP A 110 10.52 -17.29 -4.41
N GLY A 111 11.83 -17.53 -4.52
CA GLY A 111 12.49 -18.09 -5.67
C GLY A 111 12.67 -17.13 -6.85
N LYS A 112 12.35 -15.83 -6.69
CA LYS A 112 12.35 -14.85 -7.78
C LYS A 112 13.38 -13.74 -7.56
N THR A 113 13.80 -13.14 -8.67
CA THR A 113 14.52 -11.87 -8.68
C THR A 113 13.52 -10.75 -8.92
N HIS A 114 13.57 -9.73 -8.09
CA HIS A 114 12.74 -8.54 -8.16
C HIS A 114 13.56 -7.33 -8.62
N TYR A 115 12.89 -6.33 -9.16
CA TYR A 115 13.48 -5.06 -9.56
C TYR A 115 12.73 -3.93 -8.88
N GLY A 116 13.45 -2.93 -8.42
CA GLY A 116 12.83 -1.81 -7.74
C GLY A 116 13.84 -0.80 -7.21
N LEU A 117 13.42 -0.05 -6.21
CA LEU A 117 14.18 0.99 -5.54
C LEU A 117 14.21 0.72 -4.03
N ILE A 118 15.20 1.27 -3.34
CA ILE A 118 15.31 1.25 -1.89
C ILE A 118 14.78 2.58 -1.36
N ALA A 119 13.82 2.52 -0.41
CA ALA A 119 13.19 3.73 0.14
C ALA A 119 14.20 4.66 0.83
N GLN A 120 15.22 4.11 1.49
CA GLN A 120 16.29 4.87 2.12
C GLN A 120 17.16 5.62 1.09
N ASP A 121 17.42 5.03 -0.08
CA ASP A 121 18.18 5.68 -1.14
C ASP A 121 17.39 6.83 -1.77
N ILE A 122 16.06 6.72 -1.82
CA ILE A 122 15.19 7.82 -2.27
C ILE A 122 15.17 8.95 -1.23
N GLU A 123 15.14 8.64 0.08
CA GLU A 123 15.26 9.63 1.16
C GLU A 123 16.58 10.43 1.02
N GLU A 124 17.69 9.74 0.74
CA GLU A 124 19.00 10.37 0.46
C GLU A 124 18.93 11.25 -0.80
N THR A 125 18.35 10.75 -1.89
CA THR A 125 18.20 11.48 -3.15
C THR A 125 17.36 12.75 -2.96
N LEU A 126 16.26 12.68 -2.21
CA LEU A 126 15.46 13.87 -1.87
C LEU A 126 16.30 14.93 -1.14
N THR A 127 17.12 14.50 -0.18
CA THR A 127 18.02 15.40 0.54
C THR A 127 19.01 16.08 -0.42
N ASN A 128 19.56 15.35 -1.38
CA ASN A 128 20.51 15.88 -2.36
C ASN A 128 19.87 16.95 -3.29
N VAL A 129 18.56 16.84 -3.56
CA VAL A 129 17.83 17.87 -4.32
C VAL A 129 17.15 18.92 -3.41
N GLY A 130 17.55 19.00 -2.14
CA GLY A 130 17.09 20.02 -1.18
C GLY A 130 15.67 19.79 -0.64
N LYS A 131 15.20 18.53 -0.61
CA LYS A 131 13.87 18.13 -0.14
C LYS A 131 13.96 17.16 1.03
N THR A 132 12.81 16.88 1.62
CA THR A 132 12.64 15.91 2.71
C THR A 132 11.55 14.89 2.32
N ILE A 133 11.37 13.86 3.13
CA ILE A 133 10.26 12.92 2.95
C ILE A 133 8.87 13.56 3.08
N ALA A 134 8.77 14.73 3.75
CA ALA A 134 7.51 15.47 3.84
C ALA A 134 7.13 16.15 2.52
N ASP A 135 8.10 16.33 1.61
CA ASP A 135 7.91 16.94 0.29
C ASP A 135 7.61 15.90 -0.80
N PHE A 136 7.54 14.59 -0.44
CA PHE A 136 7.32 13.51 -1.39
C PHE A 136 6.42 12.41 -0.82
N GLY A 137 5.18 12.36 -1.26
CA GLY A 137 4.18 11.36 -0.83
C GLY A 137 4.51 9.90 -1.17
N GLY A 138 5.57 9.66 -1.94
CA GLY A 138 5.98 8.31 -2.36
C GLY A 138 6.67 7.48 -1.27
N ILE A 139 7.14 8.08 -0.18
CA ILE A 139 7.76 7.36 0.94
C ILE A 139 6.78 7.25 2.09
N PHE A 140 6.55 6.03 2.53
CA PHE A 140 5.80 5.73 3.74
C PHE A 140 6.74 5.28 4.85
N LYS A 141 6.76 6.01 5.97
CA LYS A 141 7.64 5.75 7.11
C LYS A 141 6.88 5.94 8.41
N GLU A 142 6.63 4.83 9.11
CA GLU A 142 6.08 4.86 10.47
C GLU A 142 7.14 4.44 11.49
N PRO A 143 7.05 4.93 12.74
CA PRO A 143 7.95 4.50 13.81
C PRO A 143 7.92 2.97 13.98
N ASN A 144 9.10 2.35 14.04
CA ASN A 144 9.29 0.90 14.24
C ASN A 144 8.71 -0.01 13.15
N SER A 145 8.41 0.52 11.98
CA SER A 145 7.92 -0.24 10.82
C SER A 145 8.92 -0.21 9.66
N ALA A 146 8.83 -1.21 8.78
CA ALA A 146 9.56 -1.17 7.53
C ALA A 146 9.07 0.00 6.67
N MET A 147 9.98 0.72 6.03
CA MET A 147 9.62 1.76 5.07
C MET A 147 8.91 1.16 3.85
N GLY A 148 7.93 1.89 3.35
CA GLY A 148 7.21 1.56 2.13
C GLY A 148 7.48 2.57 1.02
N LEU A 149 7.24 2.17 -0.22
CA LEU A 149 7.35 3.02 -1.39
C LEU A 149 6.08 2.91 -2.26
N SER A 150 5.45 4.05 -2.54
CA SER A 150 4.40 4.17 -3.55
C SER A 150 5.04 4.49 -4.89
N TYR A 151 5.19 3.49 -5.75
CA TYR A 151 5.78 3.67 -7.08
C TYR A 151 4.96 4.58 -8.00
N THR A 152 3.67 4.73 -7.76
CA THR A 152 2.78 5.62 -8.52
C THR A 152 3.16 7.09 -8.38
N GLU A 153 3.74 7.48 -7.24
CA GLU A 153 4.23 8.85 -7.00
C GLU A 153 5.47 9.21 -7.84
N LEU A 154 6.15 8.23 -8.42
CA LEU A 154 7.27 8.46 -9.34
C LEU A 154 6.82 8.76 -10.77
N ILE A 155 5.55 8.55 -11.12
CA ILE A 155 5.05 8.73 -12.49
C ILE A 155 5.12 10.19 -12.92
N ALA A 156 4.68 11.12 -12.07
CA ALA A 156 4.73 12.55 -12.39
C ALA A 156 6.18 13.07 -12.55
N PRO A 157 7.13 12.78 -11.62
CA PRO A 157 8.55 13.04 -11.82
C PRO A 157 9.14 12.44 -13.10
N LEU A 158 8.78 11.20 -13.44
CA LEU A 158 9.21 10.56 -14.67
C LEU A 158 8.69 11.28 -15.93
N ILE A 159 7.43 11.70 -15.94
CA ILE A 159 6.85 12.48 -17.04
C ILE A 159 7.61 13.81 -17.20
N LYS A 160 7.87 14.50 -16.09
CA LYS A 160 8.63 15.76 -16.09
C LYS A 160 10.06 15.54 -16.63
N ALA A 161 10.74 14.50 -16.17
CA ALA A 161 12.09 14.14 -16.64
C ALA A 161 12.13 13.88 -18.15
N VAL A 162 11.13 13.18 -18.71
CA VAL A 162 11.02 12.93 -20.15
C VAL A 162 10.78 14.23 -20.92
N GLN A 163 9.96 15.16 -20.40
CA GLN A 163 9.72 16.47 -21.00
C GLN A 163 11.00 17.31 -21.05
N GLU A 164 11.76 17.36 -19.95
CA GLU A 164 13.03 18.07 -19.85
C GLU A 164 14.07 17.48 -20.81
N LEU A 165 14.25 16.17 -20.82
CA LEU A 165 15.17 15.48 -21.74
C LEU A 165 14.78 15.72 -23.21
N SER A 166 13.49 15.74 -23.55
CA SER A 166 13.00 16.00 -24.88
C SER A 166 13.33 17.43 -25.32
N ALA A 167 13.26 18.42 -24.43
CA ALA A 167 13.62 19.80 -24.68
C ALA A 167 15.13 19.94 -24.90
N GLU A 168 15.97 19.28 -24.09
CA GLU A 168 17.43 19.28 -24.26
C GLU A 168 17.85 18.68 -25.63
N VAL A 169 17.25 17.53 -25.99
CA VAL A 169 17.50 16.90 -27.29
C VAL A 169 17.09 17.81 -28.45
N ALA A 170 15.97 18.53 -28.34
CA ALA A 170 15.53 19.46 -29.35
C ALA A 170 16.50 20.64 -29.49
N ALA A 171 17.00 21.20 -28.40
CA ALA A 171 18.00 22.27 -28.39
C ALA A 171 19.31 21.83 -29.03
N LEU A 172 19.80 20.63 -28.72
CA LEU A 172 21.02 20.07 -29.34
C LEU A 172 20.89 19.83 -30.84
N LYS A 173 19.69 19.49 -31.34
CA LYS A 173 19.46 19.32 -32.80
C LYS A 173 19.34 20.63 -33.55
N ALA A 174 19.06 21.74 -32.88
CA ALA A 174 18.92 23.06 -33.44
C ALA A 174 20.24 23.85 -33.46
N SER A 175 21.27 23.39 -32.74
CA SER A 175 22.63 23.95 -32.70
C SER A 175 23.51 23.34 -33.80
#